data_6bc4aaf9c044eabd39a38dac128771ea
#
_entry.id   6bc4aaf9c044eabd39a38dac128771ea
#
_cell.length_a   1.000
_cell.length_b   1.000
_cell.length_c   1.000
_cell.angle_alpha   90.00
_cell.angle_beta   90.00
_cell.angle_gamma   90.00
#
_symmetry.space_group_name_H-M   'P 1'
#
loop_
_entity.id
_entity.type
_entity.pdbx_description
1 polymer ?
#
loop_
_entity_poly.entity_id
_entity_poly.type
_entity_poly.pdbx_seq_one_letter_code
_entity_poly.pdbx_strand_id
1 'polypeptide(L)'
;MLAGSVAGLCLLLCACSLEDDRDICCGNIRMEIRYVPYGVEELATYIRSLRHFVFDAGGRFVREIPSGEPIRMLRFSLPDGDYTLLTLGNAESPLAFEAGDRTLATLEMELAGLTPSGEYLDADELYWGVCRMHVDGSRQQTFTTYMNNIHCHLHVKVMWHNMPEDVGAYRMEIGQVPVGYSLCPDRCHTVGDKLIPAGNGKLATHVERTPLKAQELRGEFVTMRYTAEHIPVFRLWFGDKAVTEPIDLRRAFRTWGWNPDAAAVQEYRIQLTLFADGSVEVRP
;
A
#
# COMPACT_ATOMS: atom_id res chain seq x y z
N MET A 1 -68.02 13.81 -30.92
CA MET A 1 -67.31 13.49 -29.72
C MET A 1 -66.57 12.14 -29.92
N LEU A 2 -65.42 12.13 -30.54
CA LEU A 2 -64.57 10.92 -30.69
C LEU A 2 -63.19 11.37 -31.22
N ALA A 3 -62.46 12.11 -30.41
CA ALA A 3 -61.11 12.56 -30.77
C ALA A 3 -60.11 12.50 -29.57
N GLY A 4 -60.45 11.73 -28.54
CA GLY A 4 -59.68 11.71 -27.28
C GLY A 4 -58.90 10.40 -26.96
N SER A 5 -58.98 9.37 -27.81
CA SER A 5 -58.46 8.03 -27.39
C SER A 5 -57.21 7.53 -28.12
N VAL A 6 -56.64 8.29 -29.06
CA VAL A 6 -55.48 7.81 -29.84
C VAL A 6 -54.13 8.28 -29.27
N ALA A 7 -54.12 9.38 -28.51
CA ALA A 7 -52.88 9.92 -27.93
C ALA A 7 -52.34 9.13 -26.72
N GLY A 8 -53.19 8.33 -26.08
CA GLY A 8 -52.77 7.54 -24.91
C GLY A 8 -52.05 6.21 -25.24
N LEU A 9 -52.20 5.71 -26.47
CA LEU A 9 -51.64 4.40 -26.84
C LEU A 9 -50.20 4.45 -27.36
N CYS A 10 -49.74 5.63 -27.83
CA CYS A 10 -48.35 5.79 -28.30
C CYS A 10 -47.33 5.97 -27.20
N LEU A 11 -47.74 6.28 -25.96
CA LEU A 11 -46.83 6.44 -24.83
C LEU A 11 -46.47 5.11 -24.13
N LEU A 12 -47.20 4.04 -24.42
CA LEU A 12 -46.92 2.70 -23.83
C LEU A 12 -45.99 1.85 -24.69
N LEU A 13 -45.68 2.24 -25.91
CA LEU A 13 -44.78 1.44 -26.78
C LEU A 13 -43.31 1.91 -26.72
N CYS A 14 -43.03 3.03 -26.05
CA CYS A 14 -41.62 3.45 -25.82
C CYS A 14 -41.00 2.86 -24.55
N ALA A 15 -41.72 2.05 -23.78
CA ALA A 15 -41.21 1.48 -22.53
C ALA A 15 -40.45 0.17 -22.71
N CYS A 16 -40.43 -0.42 -23.90
CA CYS A 16 -39.75 -1.71 -24.13
C CYS A 16 -38.29 -1.60 -24.57
N SER A 17 -37.76 -0.39 -24.81
CA SER A 17 -36.32 -0.24 -25.15
C SER A 17 -35.44 0.15 -23.98
N LEU A 18 -36.00 0.23 -22.76
CA LEU A 18 -35.27 0.68 -21.56
C LEU A 18 -34.51 -0.47 -20.84
N GLU A 19 -34.71 -1.71 -21.20
CA GLU A 19 -34.01 -2.83 -20.55
C GLU A 19 -32.63 -3.11 -21.19
N ASP A 20 -32.50 -2.93 -22.51
CA ASP A 20 -31.19 -3.10 -23.19
C ASP A 20 -30.23 -1.93 -22.94
N ASP A 21 -30.75 -0.72 -22.71
CA ASP A 21 -29.93 0.45 -22.40
C ASP A 21 -29.47 0.53 -20.94
N ARG A 22 -30.03 -0.26 -20.02
CA ARG A 22 -29.62 -0.25 -18.62
C ARG A 22 -28.23 -0.82 -18.41
N ASP A 23 -27.81 -1.78 -19.19
CA ASP A 23 -26.46 -2.36 -19.11
C ASP A 23 -25.40 -1.37 -19.63
N ILE A 24 -25.76 -0.57 -20.64
CA ILE A 24 -24.90 0.51 -21.18
C ILE A 24 -24.88 1.72 -20.23
N CYS A 25 -25.99 2.03 -19.58
CA CYS A 25 -26.08 3.12 -18.59
C CYS A 25 -25.19 2.88 -17.35
N CYS A 26 -24.83 1.64 -17.07
CA CYS A 26 -23.98 1.25 -15.90
C CYS A 26 -22.48 1.12 -16.23
N GLY A 27 -22.08 1.47 -17.46
CA GLY A 27 -20.69 1.35 -17.93
C GLY A 27 -20.40 0.02 -18.63
N ASN A 28 -19.54 0.10 -19.66
CA ASN A 28 -19.10 -1.08 -20.41
C ASN A 28 -18.01 -1.89 -19.70
N ILE A 29 -17.54 -1.40 -18.54
CA ILE A 29 -16.52 -2.08 -17.72
C ILE A 29 -17.06 -2.39 -16.35
N ARG A 30 -16.92 -3.65 -15.94
CA ARG A 30 -17.06 -4.15 -14.60
C ARG A 30 -15.71 -4.61 -14.10
N MET A 31 -15.15 -3.94 -13.11
CA MET A 31 -13.88 -4.30 -12.49
C MET A 31 -14.13 -4.96 -11.14
N GLU A 32 -13.68 -6.19 -10.98
CA GLU A 32 -13.63 -6.86 -9.69
C GLU A 32 -12.28 -6.62 -9.02
N ILE A 33 -12.32 -6.17 -7.77
CA ILE A 33 -11.10 -5.89 -6.99
C ILE A 33 -10.99 -6.94 -5.91
N ARG A 34 -9.84 -7.58 -5.82
CA ARG A 34 -9.59 -8.69 -4.90
C ARG A 34 -8.28 -8.52 -4.15
N TYR A 35 -8.28 -8.91 -2.88
CA TYR A 35 -7.09 -9.07 -2.08
C TYR A 35 -7.08 -10.47 -1.45
N VAL A 36 -6.15 -11.32 -1.88
CA VAL A 36 -6.13 -12.76 -1.56
C VAL A 36 -4.72 -13.17 -1.10
N PRO A 37 -4.21 -12.65 0.02
CA PRO A 37 -2.81 -12.83 0.42
C PRO A 37 -2.46 -14.28 0.74
N TYR A 38 -3.38 -15.05 1.29
CA TYR A 38 -3.20 -16.45 1.72
C TYR A 38 -4.26 -17.39 1.13
N GLY A 39 -4.78 -17.07 -0.06
CA GLY A 39 -5.81 -17.86 -0.71
C GLY A 39 -7.23 -17.54 -0.23
N VAL A 40 -7.40 -16.60 0.68
CA VAL A 40 -8.69 -16.15 1.22
C VAL A 40 -8.92 -14.69 0.81
N GLU A 41 -10.16 -14.38 0.42
CA GLU A 41 -10.53 -13.01 0.05
C GLU A 41 -10.69 -12.14 1.30
N GLU A 42 -9.81 -11.15 1.44
CA GLU A 42 -9.71 -10.32 2.63
C GLU A 42 -9.75 -8.80 2.34
N LEU A 43 -10.19 -8.39 1.14
CA LEU A 43 -10.21 -6.99 0.73
C LEU A 43 -10.89 -6.09 1.79
N ALA A 44 -12.12 -6.43 2.19
CA ALA A 44 -12.88 -5.61 3.12
C ALA A 44 -12.34 -5.61 4.56
N THR A 45 -11.44 -6.54 4.89
CA THR A 45 -10.80 -6.61 6.20
C THR A 45 -9.66 -5.60 6.31
N TYR A 46 -8.88 -5.45 5.23
CA TYR A 46 -7.65 -4.68 5.25
C TYR A 46 -7.71 -3.37 4.46
N ILE A 47 -8.56 -3.30 3.43
CA ILE A 47 -8.62 -2.14 2.53
C ILE A 47 -9.89 -1.36 2.78
N ARG A 48 -9.75 -0.15 3.33
CA ARG A 48 -10.85 0.74 3.73
C ARG A 48 -11.23 1.72 2.65
N SER A 49 -10.27 2.12 1.83
CA SER A 49 -10.47 3.07 0.74
C SER A 49 -9.71 2.64 -0.50
N LEU A 50 -10.21 3.03 -1.67
CA LEU A 50 -9.58 2.75 -2.95
C LEU A 50 -9.57 4.01 -3.82
N ARG A 51 -8.47 4.20 -4.55
CA ARG A 51 -8.34 5.19 -5.62
C ARG A 51 -7.97 4.50 -6.91
N HIS A 52 -8.60 4.88 -8.01
CA HIS A 52 -8.46 4.21 -9.30
C HIS A 52 -8.06 5.21 -10.37
N PHE A 53 -6.96 4.95 -11.05
CA PHE A 53 -6.38 5.82 -12.06
C PHE A 53 -6.27 5.09 -13.39
N VAL A 54 -6.86 5.66 -14.44
CA VAL A 54 -6.85 5.10 -15.79
C VAL A 54 -5.78 5.80 -16.62
N PHE A 55 -4.98 4.99 -17.30
CA PHE A 55 -3.96 5.41 -18.26
C PHE A 55 -4.25 4.81 -19.63
N ASP A 56 -3.98 5.55 -20.71
CA ASP A 56 -4.11 5.07 -22.09
C ASP A 56 -2.94 4.13 -22.50
N ALA A 57 -2.98 3.61 -23.71
CA ALA A 57 -1.94 2.75 -24.29
C ALA A 57 -0.54 3.40 -24.30
N GLY A 58 -0.47 4.72 -24.37
CA GLY A 58 0.78 5.49 -24.29
C GLY A 58 1.21 5.79 -22.85
N GLY A 59 0.49 5.29 -21.87
CA GLY A 59 0.76 5.53 -20.45
C GLY A 59 0.39 6.93 -19.97
N ARG A 60 -0.41 7.69 -20.73
CA ARG A 60 -0.86 9.04 -20.32
C ARG A 60 -2.08 8.88 -19.42
N PHE A 61 -2.13 9.70 -18.38
CA PHE A 61 -3.29 9.76 -17.50
C PHE A 61 -4.55 10.19 -18.25
N VAL A 62 -5.61 9.41 -18.10
CA VAL A 62 -6.93 9.68 -18.69
C VAL A 62 -7.85 10.32 -17.67
N ARG A 63 -8.04 9.65 -16.53
CA ARG A 63 -8.87 10.14 -15.43
C ARG A 63 -8.73 9.28 -14.17
N GLU A 64 -9.17 9.84 -13.05
CA GLU A 64 -9.47 9.10 -11.83
C GLU A 64 -10.93 8.63 -11.86
N ILE A 65 -11.19 7.39 -11.45
CA ILE A 65 -12.54 6.84 -11.28
C ILE A 65 -12.87 6.91 -9.81
N PRO A 66 -13.95 7.60 -9.41
CA PRO A 66 -14.39 7.61 -8.03
C PRO A 66 -14.71 6.20 -7.53
N SER A 67 -14.23 5.87 -6.35
CA SER A 67 -14.68 4.66 -5.66
C SER A 67 -16.13 4.79 -5.24
N GLY A 68 -16.89 3.72 -5.45
CA GLY A 68 -18.26 3.57 -4.95
C GLY A 68 -18.35 2.42 -3.94
N GLU A 69 -19.51 2.30 -3.33
CA GLU A 69 -19.85 1.11 -2.56
C GLU A 69 -20.62 0.12 -3.45
N PRO A 70 -20.32 -1.20 -3.36
CA PRO A 70 -19.28 -1.84 -2.56
C PRO A 70 -17.88 -1.69 -3.20
N ILE A 71 -16.86 -1.50 -2.39
CA ILE A 71 -15.46 -1.30 -2.85
C ILE A 71 -14.91 -2.46 -3.70
N ARG A 72 -15.51 -3.63 -3.64
CA ARG A 72 -15.11 -4.82 -4.42
C ARG A 72 -15.42 -4.72 -5.90
N MET A 73 -16.29 -3.79 -6.29
CA MET A 73 -16.76 -3.71 -7.65
C MET A 73 -16.85 -2.27 -8.10
N LEU A 74 -16.12 -1.97 -9.17
CA LEU A 74 -16.13 -0.68 -9.83
C LEU A 74 -16.81 -0.83 -11.19
N ARG A 75 -17.67 0.11 -11.55
CA ARG A 75 -18.33 0.18 -12.86
C ARG A 75 -18.07 1.51 -13.50
N PHE A 76 -17.63 1.52 -14.74
CA PHE A 76 -17.32 2.73 -15.49
C PHE A 76 -17.30 2.46 -17.00
N SER A 77 -17.23 3.53 -17.79
CA SER A 77 -17.15 3.44 -19.24
C SER A 77 -15.84 3.99 -19.75
N LEU A 78 -15.25 3.30 -20.74
CA LEU A 78 -14.14 3.78 -21.56
C LEU A 78 -14.47 3.53 -23.03
N PRO A 79 -13.98 4.37 -23.96
CA PRO A 79 -13.98 4.09 -25.39
C PRO A 79 -13.19 2.82 -25.72
N ASP A 80 -13.32 2.35 -26.99
CA ASP A 80 -12.47 1.30 -27.53
C ASP A 80 -11.00 1.66 -27.37
N GLY A 81 -10.20 0.70 -26.94
CA GLY A 81 -8.76 0.91 -26.79
C GLY A 81 -8.10 0.08 -25.70
N ASP A 82 -6.79 0.27 -25.59
CA ASP A 82 -5.98 -0.37 -24.56
C ASP A 82 -5.75 0.60 -23.41
N TYR A 83 -5.96 0.11 -22.20
CA TYR A 83 -5.84 0.90 -20.96
C TYR A 83 -5.13 0.13 -19.87
N THR A 84 -4.53 0.89 -18.95
CA THR A 84 -4.04 0.37 -17.70
C THR A 84 -4.80 1.03 -16.56
N LEU A 85 -5.43 0.22 -15.70
CA LEU A 85 -6.01 0.68 -14.43
C LEU A 85 -4.98 0.43 -13.33
N LEU A 86 -4.59 1.49 -12.64
CA LEU A 86 -3.84 1.46 -11.40
C LEU A 86 -4.81 1.67 -10.24
N THR A 87 -4.75 0.81 -9.25
CA THR A 87 -5.56 0.91 -8.04
C THR A 87 -4.66 1.01 -6.82
N LEU A 88 -4.89 2.01 -5.98
CA LEU A 88 -4.22 2.19 -4.70
C LEU A 88 -5.23 2.01 -3.57
N GLY A 89 -4.86 1.22 -2.57
CA GLY A 89 -5.66 1.00 -1.36
C GLY A 89 -5.07 1.73 -0.16
N ASN A 90 -5.94 2.33 0.66
CA ASN A 90 -5.63 3.10 1.87
C ASN A 90 -4.67 4.29 1.62
N ALA A 91 -4.63 4.80 0.41
CA ALA A 91 -3.80 5.94 0.03
C ALA A 91 -4.53 7.27 0.36
N GLU A 92 -4.73 7.55 1.65
CA GLU A 92 -5.50 8.71 2.13
C GLU A 92 -4.63 9.94 2.37
N SER A 93 -3.40 9.73 2.83
CA SER A 93 -2.44 10.82 2.95
C SER A 93 -2.08 11.38 1.57
N PRO A 94 -1.73 12.66 1.48
CA PRO A 94 -1.27 13.21 0.23
C PRO A 94 0.03 12.52 -0.16
N LEU A 95 -0.12 11.34 -0.75
CA LEU A 95 0.90 10.83 -1.63
C LEU A 95 1.15 11.98 -2.60
N ALA A 96 2.40 12.34 -2.82
CA ALA A 96 2.77 13.34 -3.81
C ALA A 96 2.45 12.80 -5.21
N PHE A 97 1.14 12.64 -5.48
CA PHE A 97 0.58 12.00 -6.64
C PHE A 97 -0.30 13.01 -7.36
N GLU A 98 0.31 13.86 -8.11
CA GLU A 98 -0.39 14.65 -9.11
C GLU A 98 -0.34 13.89 -10.43
N ALA A 99 -1.45 13.21 -10.75
CA ALA A 99 -1.55 12.41 -11.97
C ALA A 99 -1.57 13.25 -13.25
N GLY A 100 -1.90 14.53 -13.16
CA GLY A 100 -2.23 15.38 -14.31
C GLY A 100 -1.17 15.51 -15.39
N ASP A 101 0.11 15.55 -15.02
CA ASP A 101 1.23 15.75 -15.95
C ASP A 101 2.21 14.55 -16.02
N ARG A 102 1.90 13.44 -15.34
CA ARG A 102 2.78 12.28 -15.28
C ARG A 102 2.32 11.16 -16.19
N THR A 103 3.26 10.51 -16.81
CA THR A 103 3.00 9.23 -17.48
C THR A 103 3.12 8.10 -16.47
N LEU A 104 2.46 6.99 -16.76
CA LEU A 104 2.57 5.77 -15.95
C LEU A 104 4.03 5.35 -15.76
N ALA A 105 4.88 5.57 -16.76
CA ALA A 105 6.31 5.24 -16.72
C ALA A 105 7.13 6.07 -15.71
N THR A 106 6.66 7.26 -15.35
CA THR A 106 7.34 8.18 -14.42
C THR A 106 6.61 8.30 -13.10
N LEU A 107 5.60 7.45 -12.89
CA LEU A 107 4.77 7.49 -11.71
C LEU A 107 5.49 6.88 -10.53
N GLU A 108 5.69 7.68 -9.50
CA GLU A 108 6.32 7.29 -8.25
C GLU A 108 5.41 7.63 -7.08
N MET A 109 5.46 6.82 -6.05
CA MET A 109 4.81 7.04 -4.78
C MET A 109 5.89 7.19 -3.72
N GLU A 110 5.84 8.28 -2.97
CA GLU A 110 6.77 8.56 -1.89
C GLU A 110 6.02 8.74 -0.57
N LEU A 111 6.69 8.40 0.54
CA LEU A 111 6.19 8.74 1.87
C LEU A 111 6.10 10.25 2.00
N ALA A 112 4.94 10.74 2.45
CA ALA A 112 4.74 12.12 2.79
C ALA A 112 5.32 12.42 4.20
N GLY A 113 5.78 13.65 4.40
CA GLY A 113 6.05 14.14 5.75
C GLY A 113 7.44 13.82 6.29
N LEU A 114 8.44 14.51 5.76
CA LEU A 114 9.75 14.57 6.40
C LEU A 114 9.69 15.48 7.63
N THR A 115 10.05 14.95 8.80
CA THR A 115 10.15 15.75 10.02
C THR A 115 11.32 16.74 9.95
N PRO A 116 11.37 17.79 10.77
CA PRO A 116 12.53 18.68 10.84
C PRO A 116 13.86 17.98 11.16
N SER A 117 13.81 16.83 11.83
CA SER A 117 14.98 15.96 12.10
C SER A 117 15.39 15.07 10.93
N GLY A 118 14.69 15.16 9.80
CA GLY A 118 14.98 14.39 8.59
C GLY A 118 14.53 12.92 8.68
N GLU A 119 13.54 12.63 9.48
CA GLU A 119 12.90 11.32 9.61
C GLU A 119 11.54 11.33 8.91
N TYR A 120 11.17 10.23 8.25
CA TYR A 120 9.84 10.06 7.69
C TYR A 120 8.86 9.63 8.79
N LEU A 121 7.60 10.00 8.63
CA LEU A 121 6.51 9.45 9.43
C LEU A 121 6.21 8.02 8.99
N ASP A 122 5.50 7.28 9.85
CA ASP A 122 5.00 5.95 9.48
C ASP A 122 4.19 6.01 8.18
N ALA A 123 4.33 4.98 7.37
CA ALA A 123 3.55 4.80 6.16
C ALA A 123 2.08 4.48 6.51
N ASP A 124 1.17 4.76 5.59
CA ASP A 124 -0.15 4.14 5.61
C ASP A 124 -0.02 2.64 5.32
N GLU A 125 -1.01 1.85 5.72
CA GLU A 125 -1.13 0.43 5.32
C GLU A 125 -1.52 0.34 3.84
N LEU A 126 -0.57 0.54 2.96
CA LEU A 126 -0.76 0.73 1.54
C LEU A 126 -0.92 -0.58 0.76
N TYR A 127 -1.79 -0.55 -0.24
CA TYR A 127 -2.00 -1.64 -1.19
C TYR A 127 -1.97 -1.11 -2.61
N TRP A 128 -1.56 -1.97 -3.53
CA TRP A 128 -1.40 -1.63 -4.94
C TRP A 128 -1.86 -2.77 -5.84
N GLY A 129 -2.53 -2.42 -6.94
CA GLY A 129 -2.94 -3.36 -7.96
C GLY A 129 -2.98 -2.73 -9.35
N VAL A 130 -2.71 -3.52 -10.36
CA VAL A 130 -2.72 -3.08 -11.76
C VAL A 130 -3.50 -4.08 -12.60
N CYS A 131 -4.30 -3.55 -13.53
CA CYS A 131 -5.00 -4.34 -14.54
C CYS A 131 -4.81 -3.71 -15.92
N ARG A 132 -4.30 -4.47 -16.87
CA ARG A 132 -4.27 -4.09 -18.29
C ARG A 132 -5.55 -4.58 -18.94
N MET A 133 -6.20 -3.70 -19.71
CA MET A 133 -7.50 -3.94 -20.29
C MET A 133 -7.47 -3.61 -21.78
N HIS A 134 -7.99 -4.51 -22.59
CA HIS A 134 -8.43 -4.18 -23.94
C HIS A 134 -9.93 -3.99 -23.92
N VAL A 135 -10.39 -2.75 -24.09
CA VAL A 135 -11.80 -2.37 -24.00
C VAL A 135 -12.42 -2.38 -25.38
N ASP A 136 -13.51 -3.13 -25.52
CA ASP A 136 -14.44 -3.09 -26.63
C ASP A 136 -15.67 -2.31 -26.16
N GLY A 137 -15.84 -1.08 -26.65
CA GLY A 137 -16.89 -0.17 -26.20
C GLY A 137 -18.30 -0.61 -26.58
N SER A 138 -18.42 -1.63 -27.46
CA SER A 138 -19.72 -2.14 -27.92
C SER A 138 -20.35 -3.16 -26.96
N ARG A 139 -19.64 -3.66 -25.96
CA ARG A 139 -20.10 -4.70 -25.02
C ARG A 139 -19.62 -4.50 -23.61
N GLN A 140 -20.36 -5.06 -22.68
CA GLN A 140 -19.91 -5.14 -21.29
C GLN A 140 -18.81 -6.17 -21.12
N GLN A 141 -17.73 -5.78 -20.42
CA GLN A 141 -16.58 -6.65 -20.11
C GLN A 141 -16.31 -6.66 -18.61
N THR A 142 -15.85 -7.81 -18.12
CA THR A 142 -15.44 -7.96 -16.74
C THR A 142 -13.94 -8.18 -16.66
N PHE A 143 -13.27 -7.40 -15.82
CA PHE A 143 -11.85 -7.52 -15.53
C PHE A 143 -11.66 -7.73 -14.02
N THR A 144 -10.49 -8.25 -13.64
CA THR A 144 -10.14 -8.45 -12.23
C THR A 144 -8.78 -7.82 -11.95
N THR A 145 -8.73 -7.04 -10.87
CA THR A 145 -7.49 -6.52 -10.30
C THR A 145 -7.21 -7.24 -8.98
N TYR A 146 -5.98 -7.73 -8.82
CA TYR A 146 -5.49 -8.27 -7.55
C TYR A 146 -4.64 -7.23 -6.85
N MET A 147 -5.01 -6.94 -5.60
CA MET A 147 -4.26 -6.03 -4.75
C MET A 147 -3.10 -6.76 -4.08
N ASN A 148 -1.98 -6.08 -3.94
CA ASN A 148 -0.80 -6.55 -3.25
C ASN A 148 -0.49 -5.62 -2.08
N ASN A 149 -0.06 -6.18 -0.96
CA ASN A 149 0.45 -5.44 0.17
C ASN A 149 1.78 -4.77 -0.22
N ILE A 150 1.92 -3.47 0.02
CA ILE A 150 3.13 -2.69 -0.26
C ILE A 150 3.65 -1.94 0.97
N HIS A 151 3.26 -2.35 2.14
CA HIS A 151 3.77 -1.87 3.42
C HIS A 151 4.36 -3.02 4.25
N CYS A 152 5.02 -2.68 5.33
CA CYS A 152 5.60 -3.62 6.28
C CYS A 152 5.34 -3.15 7.70
N HIS A 153 4.89 -4.04 8.56
CA HIS A 153 4.88 -3.86 10.01
C HIS A 153 6.14 -4.48 10.61
N LEU A 154 6.96 -3.66 11.26
CA LEU A 154 8.11 -4.11 12.02
C LEU A 154 7.89 -3.82 13.49
N HIS A 155 7.64 -4.86 14.27
CA HIS A 155 7.54 -4.79 15.72
C HIS A 155 8.91 -5.06 16.35
N VAL A 156 9.38 -4.12 17.15
CA VAL A 156 10.68 -4.21 17.82
C VAL A 156 10.48 -4.25 19.32
N LYS A 157 11.02 -5.30 19.95
CA LYS A 157 11.09 -5.43 21.39
C LYS A 157 12.55 -5.34 21.82
N VAL A 158 12.88 -4.38 22.67
CA VAL A 158 14.21 -4.25 23.27
C VAL A 158 14.15 -4.70 24.72
N MET A 159 15.05 -5.57 25.11
CA MET A 159 15.25 -6.05 26.48
C MET A 159 16.68 -5.81 26.93
N TRP A 160 16.89 -5.70 28.21
CA TRP A 160 18.23 -5.63 28.80
C TRP A 160 18.51 -6.89 29.63
N HIS A 161 19.70 -7.44 29.48
CA HIS A 161 20.18 -8.50 30.39
C HIS A 161 20.42 -7.92 31.78
N ASN A 162 21.07 -6.75 31.85
CA ASN A 162 21.22 -5.95 33.07
C ASN A 162 20.52 -4.61 32.84
N MET A 163 19.53 -4.30 33.68
CA MET A 163 18.74 -3.10 33.55
C MET A 163 19.59 -1.84 33.66
N PRO A 164 19.51 -0.89 32.70
CA PRO A 164 20.10 0.41 32.88
C PRO A 164 19.34 1.19 33.96
N GLU A 165 20.04 2.07 34.66
CA GLU A 165 19.43 2.97 35.63
C GLU A 165 18.60 4.10 34.95
N ASP A 166 18.93 4.39 33.69
CA ASP A 166 18.30 5.46 32.92
C ASP A 166 16.80 5.20 32.71
N VAL A 167 15.96 6.09 33.16
CA VAL A 167 14.51 6.14 32.91
C VAL A 167 14.17 7.41 32.14
N GLY A 168 13.25 7.31 31.18
CA GLY A 168 12.84 8.44 30.36
C GLY A 168 12.57 8.06 28.90
N ALA A 169 12.69 9.04 28.02
CA ALA A 169 12.39 8.87 26.61
C ALA A 169 13.54 8.17 25.86
N TYR A 170 13.22 7.05 25.25
CA TYR A 170 14.04 6.37 24.27
C TYR A 170 13.51 6.62 22.87
N ARG A 171 14.40 6.67 21.91
CA ARG A 171 14.06 6.74 20.49
C ARG A 171 14.60 5.50 19.79
N MET A 172 13.71 4.74 19.20
CA MET A 172 14.04 3.66 18.28
C MET A 172 14.08 4.23 16.85
N GLU A 173 15.14 3.98 16.14
CA GLU A 173 15.34 4.46 14.77
C GLU A 173 15.58 3.26 13.85
N ILE A 174 14.95 3.26 12.68
CA ILE A 174 15.29 2.37 11.58
C ILE A 174 15.70 3.21 10.37
N GLY A 175 16.77 2.81 9.72
CA GLY A 175 17.31 3.45 8.53
C GLY A 175 17.45 2.48 7.37
N GLN A 176 17.78 2.99 6.19
CA GLN A 176 17.90 2.22 4.96
C GLN A 176 16.59 1.53 4.53
N VAL A 177 15.46 2.11 4.91
CA VAL A 177 14.15 1.62 4.50
C VAL A 177 13.71 2.27 3.19
N PRO A 178 12.97 1.59 2.32
CA PRO A 178 12.35 2.21 1.16
C PRO A 178 11.40 3.32 1.61
N VAL A 179 11.48 4.48 0.98
CA VAL A 179 10.58 5.63 1.24
C VAL A 179 9.70 5.93 0.04
N GLY A 180 9.87 5.22 -1.06
CA GLY A 180 9.06 5.35 -2.26
C GLY A 180 9.14 4.11 -3.13
N TYR A 181 8.22 4.06 -4.09
CA TYR A 181 8.18 3.02 -5.12
C TYR A 181 7.80 3.60 -6.47
N SER A 182 8.41 3.08 -7.53
CA SER A 182 7.92 3.27 -8.88
C SER A 182 6.66 2.44 -9.09
N LEU A 183 5.57 3.09 -9.47
CA LEU A 183 4.28 2.44 -9.75
C LEU A 183 4.15 1.97 -11.21
N CYS A 184 5.21 2.08 -12.00
CA CYS A 184 5.22 1.70 -13.42
C CYS A 184 5.06 0.18 -13.59
N PRO A 185 3.96 -0.31 -14.20
CA PRO A 185 3.73 -1.74 -14.40
C PRO A 185 4.74 -2.44 -15.31
N ASP A 186 5.43 -1.69 -16.18
CA ASP A 186 6.43 -2.26 -17.08
C ASP A 186 7.74 -2.60 -16.39
N ARG A 187 7.94 -2.03 -15.20
CA ARG A 187 9.04 -2.36 -14.30
C ARG A 187 8.62 -3.34 -13.21
N CYS A 188 7.33 -3.62 -13.13
CA CYS A 188 6.74 -4.59 -12.22
C CYS A 188 6.39 -5.83 -13.06
N HIS A 189 6.99 -6.98 -12.78
CA HIS A 189 6.74 -8.25 -13.47
C HIS A 189 5.72 -9.08 -12.69
N THR A 190 4.92 -9.86 -13.39
CA THR A 190 3.74 -10.62 -12.92
C THR A 190 3.93 -11.47 -11.65
N VAL A 191 2.86 -11.73 -10.94
CA VAL A 191 2.67 -12.55 -9.72
C VAL A 191 3.94 -12.70 -8.86
N GLY A 192 4.12 -11.77 -7.94
CA GLY A 192 5.35 -11.60 -7.17
C GLY A 192 6.13 -10.36 -7.60
N ASP A 193 5.48 -9.46 -8.32
CA ASP A 193 6.06 -8.24 -8.85
C ASP A 193 6.55 -7.36 -7.72
N LYS A 194 7.85 -7.09 -7.81
CA LYS A 194 8.53 -6.22 -6.88
C LYS A 194 8.36 -4.81 -7.36
N LEU A 195 7.74 -3.99 -6.55
CA LEU A 195 7.87 -2.55 -6.71
C LEU A 195 9.35 -2.19 -6.57
N ILE A 196 9.82 -1.33 -7.46
CA ILE A 196 11.21 -0.87 -7.43
C ILE A 196 11.30 0.26 -6.41
N PRO A 197 12.10 0.11 -5.33
CA PRO A 197 12.30 1.19 -4.38
C PRO A 197 12.84 2.46 -5.06
N ALA A 198 12.24 3.59 -4.75
CA ALA A 198 12.59 4.89 -5.34
C ALA A 198 13.48 5.75 -4.43
N GLY A 199 13.85 5.27 -3.26
CA GLY A 199 14.70 6.01 -2.32
C GLY A 199 14.92 5.26 -1.02
N ASN A 200 15.76 5.82 -0.16
CA ASN A 200 16.04 5.31 1.17
C ASN A 200 15.89 6.42 2.20
N GLY A 201 15.31 6.08 3.33
CA GLY A 201 15.12 7.02 4.43
C GLY A 201 15.26 6.37 5.78
N LYS A 202 14.84 7.10 6.79
CA LYS A 202 14.79 6.64 8.17
C LYS A 202 13.48 7.05 8.84
N LEU A 203 13.01 6.20 9.73
CA LEU A 203 11.86 6.44 10.59
C LEU A 203 12.29 6.30 12.04
N ALA A 204 11.61 7.00 12.94
CA ALA A 204 11.84 6.87 14.36
C ALA A 204 10.53 6.81 15.15
N THR A 205 10.50 6.00 16.19
CA THR A 205 9.42 5.96 17.18
C THR A 205 9.96 6.27 18.55
N HIS A 206 9.20 7.04 19.33
CA HIS A 206 9.55 7.45 20.69
C HIS A 206 8.82 6.58 21.69
N VAL A 207 9.56 5.97 22.61
CA VAL A 207 9.04 5.06 23.63
C VAL A 207 9.51 5.52 25.01
N GLU A 208 8.58 5.73 25.93
CA GLU A 208 8.91 6.12 27.29
C GLU A 208 9.15 4.89 28.16
N ARG A 209 10.29 4.86 28.82
CA ARG A 209 10.63 3.86 29.82
C ARG A 209 10.29 4.40 31.21
N THR A 210 9.38 3.73 31.88
CA THR A 210 9.01 4.05 33.26
C THR A 210 9.52 2.98 34.22
N PRO A 211 9.75 3.29 35.53
CA PRO A 211 10.23 2.33 36.50
C PRO A 211 9.34 1.08 36.67
N LEU A 212 8.04 1.23 36.41
CA LEU A 212 7.05 0.17 36.54
C LEU A 212 6.95 -0.76 35.31
N LYS A 213 7.41 -0.28 34.14
CA LYS A 213 7.45 -1.05 32.87
C LYS A 213 8.88 -1.37 32.43
N ALA A 214 9.75 -1.62 33.38
CA ALA A 214 11.16 -1.39 33.30
C ALA A 214 11.98 -2.43 32.49
N GLN A 215 11.46 -3.59 32.17
CA GLN A 215 12.30 -4.66 31.59
C GLN A 215 12.36 -4.66 30.05
N GLU A 216 11.43 -3.98 29.40
CA GLU A 216 11.37 -3.97 27.95
C GLU A 216 10.85 -2.65 27.39
N LEU A 217 11.31 -2.31 26.20
CA LEU A 217 10.70 -1.31 25.34
C LEU A 217 10.06 -1.99 24.13
N ARG A 218 8.93 -1.48 23.69
CA ARG A 218 8.26 -1.93 22.46
C ARG A 218 8.04 -0.76 21.55
N GLY A 219 8.44 -0.92 20.29
CA GLY A 219 8.18 0.02 19.20
C GLY A 219 7.60 -0.70 18.01
N GLU A 220 6.84 0.01 17.24
CA GLU A 220 6.27 -0.43 15.98
C GLU A 220 6.60 0.60 14.90
N PHE A 221 6.90 0.10 13.71
CA PHE A 221 7.13 0.90 12.52
C PHE A 221 6.23 0.38 11.41
N VAL A 222 5.49 1.27 10.79
CA VAL A 222 4.79 1.00 9.54
C VAL A 222 5.58 1.67 8.42
N THR A 223 6.19 0.86 7.56
CA THR A 223 7.08 1.33 6.51
C THR A 223 6.59 0.90 5.15
N MET A 224 7.22 1.39 4.10
CA MET A 224 7.17 0.74 2.80
C MET A 224 7.74 -0.68 2.91
N ARG A 225 7.24 -1.57 2.06
CA ARG A 225 7.64 -2.99 1.99
C ARG A 225 9.16 -3.14 1.80
N TYR A 226 9.78 -4.02 2.58
CA TYR A 226 11.21 -4.34 2.40
C TYR A 226 11.46 -5.20 1.17
N THR A 227 12.67 -5.09 0.65
CA THR A 227 13.22 -6.01 -0.36
C THR A 227 14.47 -6.69 0.22
N ALA A 228 14.97 -7.75 -0.43
CA ALA A 228 16.20 -8.41 0.01
C ALA A 228 17.40 -7.46 0.04
N GLU A 229 17.37 -6.38 -0.75
CA GLU A 229 18.41 -5.37 -0.82
C GLU A 229 18.21 -4.23 0.18
N HIS A 230 16.95 -3.96 0.57
CA HIS A 230 16.56 -2.87 1.46
C HIS A 230 15.97 -3.45 2.75
N ILE A 231 16.84 -4.00 3.60
CA ILE A 231 16.53 -4.46 4.94
C ILE A 231 17.03 -3.43 5.93
N PRO A 232 16.22 -3.07 6.96
CA PRO A 232 16.53 -1.94 7.83
C PRO A 232 17.78 -2.17 8.68
N VAL A 233 18.37 -1.04 9.05
CA VAL A 233 19.39 -0.93 10.11
C VAL A 233 18.72 -0.29 11.30
N PHE A 234 18.75 -0.96 12.45
CA PHE A 234 18.14 -0.49 13.69
C PHE A 234 19.17 0.23 14.57
N ARG A 235 18.74 1.25 15.31
CA ARG A 235 19.51 1.91 16.35
C ARG A 235 18.61 2.35 17.51
N LEU A 236 19.11 2.22 18.73
CA LEU A 236 18.44 2.72 19.94
C LEU A 236 19.18 3.95 20.48
N TRP A 237 18.43 4.95 20.88
CA TRP A 237 18.91 6.19 21.47
C TRP A 237 18.27 6.45 22.83
N PHE A 238 19.03 7.10 23.74
CA PHE A 238 18.51 7.72 24.95
C PHE A 238 18.89 9.19 24.94
N GLY A 239 17.91 10.07 24.78
CA GLY A 239 18.20 11.46 24.39
C GLY A 239 19.02 11.50 23.11
N ASP A 240 20.14 12.21 23.13
CA ASP A 240 21.07 12.34 22.00
C ASP A 240 22.19 11.28 22.01
N LYS A 241 22.21 10.40 23.03
CA LYS A 241 23.23 9.36 23.18
C LYS A 241 22.79 8.07 22.51
N ALA A 242 23.60 7.55 21.58
CA ALA A 242 23.39 6.21 21.04
C ALA A 242 23.59 5.15 22.13
N VAL A 243 22.59 4.30 22.32
CA VAL A 243 22.62 3.14 23.24
C VAL A 243 23.22 1.93 22.53
N THR A 244 22.93 1.80 21.23
CA THR A 244 23.47 0.74 20.40
C THR A 244 24.28 1.30 19.23
N GLU A 245 25.28 0.55 18.78
CA GLU A 245 25.80 0.72 17.44
C GLU A 245 24.70 0.35 16.41
N PRO A 246 24.84 0.78 15.13
CA PRO A 246 23.90 0.37 14.08
C PRO A 246 23.83 -1.15 13.95
N ILE A 247 22.63 -1.71 14.07
CA ILE A 247 22.37 -3.14 13.97
C ILE A 247 21.79 -3.45 12.59
N ASP A 248 22.58 -4.03 11.71
CA ASP A 248 22.12 -4.49 10.39
C ASP A 248 21.24 -5.74 10.55
N LEU A 249 19.94 -5.60 10.34
CA LEU A 249 18.98 -6.70 10.45
C LEU A 249 19.08 -7.71 9.31
N ARG A 250 19.84 -7.45 8.25
CA ARG A 250 20.01 -8.34 7.09
C ARG A 250 20.54 -9.70 7.48
N ARG A 251 21.50 -9.72 8.44
CA ARG A 251 22.03 -10.98 8.96
C ARG A 251 20.97 -11.81 9.67
N ALA A 252 20.13 -11.16 10.47
CA ALA A 252 19.03 -11.78 11.19
C ALA A 252 18.01 -12.38 10.22
N PHE A 253 17.56 -11.60 9.25
CA PHE A 253 16.63 -12.04 8.21
C PHE A 253 17.14 -13.27 7.47
N ARG A 254 18.41 -13.27 7.06
CA ARG A 254 19.03 -14.43 6.41
C ARG A 254 19.09 -15.66 7.32
N THR A 255 19.47 -15.48 8.59
CA THR A 255 19.57 -16.57 9.56
C THR A 255 18.22 -17.23 9.81
N TRP A 256 17.15 -16.47 9.83
CA TRP A 256 15.78 -16.98 10.07
C TRP A 256 15.07 -17.41 8.79
N GLY A 257 15.71 -17.29 7.63
CA GLY A 257 15.11 -17.63 6.34
C GLY A 257 13.98 -16.68 5.92
N TRP A 258 13.93 -15.48 6.50
CA TRP A 258 12.97 -14.48 6.09
C TRP A 258 13.35 -13.89 4.72
N ASN A 259 12.46 -14.05 3.76
CA ASN A 259 12.62 -13.52 2.42
C ASN A 259 11.54 -12.46 2.16
N PRO A 260 11.86 -11.15 2.28
CA PRO A 260 10.88 -10.08 2.04
C PRO A 260 10.29 -10.12 0.64
N ASP A 261 11.08 -10.54 -0.34
CA ASP A 261 10.63 -10.59 -1.74
C ASP A 261 9.56 -11.64 -2.00
N ALA A 262 9.54 -12.72 -1.21
CA ALA A 262 8.58 -13.82 -1.36
C ALA A 262 7.37 -13.71 -0.41
N ALA A 263 7.41 -12.82 0.57
CA ALA A 263 6.34 -12.69 1.55
C ALA A 263 5.09 -12.05 0.93
N ALA A 264 3.92 -12.64 1.05
CA ALA A 264 2.66 -12.04 0.60
C ALA A 264 2.29 -10.81 1.44
N VAL A 265 2.51 -10.90 2.76
CA VAL A 265 2.36 -9.82 3.74
C VAL A 265 3.66 -9.72 4.52
N GLN A 266 4.09 -8.51 4.81
CA GLN A 266 5.28 -8.29 5.62
C GLN A 266 4.90 -7.82 7.02
N GLU A 267 4.97 -8.76 7.96
CA GLU A 267 4.83 -8.51 9.38
C GLU A 267 5.97 -9.23 10.10
N TYR A 268 6.90 -8.46 10.63
CA TYR A 268 8.09 -8.98 11.29
C TYR A 268 8.11 -8.58 12.76
N ARG A 269 8.49 -9.53 13.61
CA ARG A 269 8.69 -9.30 15.04
C ARG A 269 10.12 -9.65 15.39
N ILE A 270 10.84 -8.70 15.98
CA ILE A 270 12.21 -8.89 16.41
C ILE A 270 12.37 -8.53 17.88
N GLN A 271 13.19 -9.32 18.57
CA GLN A 271 13.61 -9.03 19.92
C GLN A 271 15.12 -8.77 19.95
N LEU A 272 15.50 -7.67 20.55
CA LEU A 272 16.88 -7.27 20.80
C LEU A 272 17.17 -7.41 22.29
N THR A 273 18.18 -8.19 22.66
CA THR A 273 18.66 -8.29 24.05
C THR A 273 20.01 -7.59 24.15
N LEU A 274 20.06 -6.54 24.97
CA LEU A 274 21.24 -5.72 25.20
C LEU A 274 21.98 -6.23 26.44
N PHE A 275 23.31 -6.46 26.32
CA PHE A 275 24.16 -6.91 27.38
C PHE A 275 25.04 -5.75 27.91
N ALA A 276 25.57 -5.91 29.14
CA ALA A 276 26.38 -4.90 29.81
C ALA A 276 27.69 -4.58 29.09
N ASP A 277 28.21 -5.51 28.30
CA ASP A 277 29.42 -5.34 27.48
C ASP A 277 29.15 -4.62 26.16
N GLY A 278 27.92 -4.18 25.90
CA GLY A 278 27.49 -3.51 24.67
C GLY A 278 27.14 -4.49 23.55
N SER A 279 27.24 -5.79 23.75
CA SER A 279 26.82 -6.77 22.75
C SER A 279 25.29 -6.81 22.65
N VAL A 280 24.79 -7.19 21.47
CA VAL A 280 23.35 -7.28 21.19
C VAL A 280 23.05 -8.63 20.55
N GLU A 281 22.11 -9.35 21.15
CA GLU A 281 21.53 -10.55 20.57
C GLU A 281 20.23 -10.19 19.88
N VAL A 282 20.03 -10.66 18.64
CA VAL A 282 18.82 -10.45 17.84
C VAL A 282 18.10 -11.77 17.65
N ARG A 283 16.81 -11.82 18.00
CA ARG A 283 15.93 -13.01 17.89
C ARG A 283 14.64 -12.66 17.13
N PRO A 284 13.98 -13.68 16.47
CA PRO A 284 12.64 -13.53 15.89
C PRO A 284 11.55 -13.41 16.96
#